data_6a8a8249a82c9ae72494eb99eb997724
#
_entry.id   6a8a8249a82c9ae72494eb99eb997724
#
_cell.length_a   1.000
_cell.length_b   1.000
_cell.length_c   1.000
_cell.angle_alpha   90.00
_cell.angle_beta   90.00
_cell.angle_gamma   90.00
#
_symmetry.space_group_name_H-M   'P 1'
#
loop_
_entity.id
_entity.type
_entity.pdbx_description
1 polymer ?
#
loop_
_entity_poly.entity_id
_entity_poly.type
_entity_poly.pdbx_seq_one_letter_code
_entity_poly.pdbx_strand_id
1 'polypeptide(L)'
;MSRRRTVVAFLVAPLIVPFVFYLPLPGEGAGASNPSALSLLFGPLIYSLYALPIAYVAEVLLGVPAWMVFRRYGVRSVPAFAAAGALIGWLVNLAIQAPTGNLATKPLMVLFSPLDNPYISICVVAASSSAVLFRTIVFSGDVARENRN
;
A
#
# COMPACT_ATOMS: atom_id res chain seq x y z
N MET A 1 8.19 15.28 17.12
CA MET A 1 7.60 14.99 15.80
C MET A 1 6.89 16.22 15.26
N SER A 2 7.16 16.64 14.01
CA SER A 2 6.50 17.80 13.41
C SER A 2 5.14 17.40 12.84
N ARG A 3 4.07 18.11 13.25
CA ARG A 3 2.70 17.90 12.74
C ARG A 3 2.62 18.02 11.21
N ARG A 4 3.42 18.93 10.63
CA ARG A 4 3.51 19.11 9.16
C ARG A 4 4.01 17.85 8.44
N ARG A 5 5.02 17.16 8.96
CA ARG A 5 5.56 15.93 8.33
C ARG A 5 4.55 14.79 8.34
N THR A 6 3.78 14.66 9.41
CA THR A 6 2.72 13.63 9.48
C THR A 6 1.66 13.90 8.42
N VAL A 7 1.22 15.16 8.25
CA VAL A 7 0.24 15.51 7.22
C VAL A 7 0.80 15.25 5.81
N VAL A 8 2.04 15.67 5.55
CA VAL A 8 2.69 15.42 4.25
C VAL A 8 2.82 13.93 3.99
N ALA A 9 3.16 13.12 5.00
CA ALA A 9 3.27 11.67 4.85
C ALA A 9 1.91 11.05 4.46
N PHE A 10 0.81 11.46 5.09
CA PHE A 10 -0.54 11.00 4.74
C PHE A 10 -0.98 11.42 3.32
N LEU A 11 -0.50 12.54 2.82
CA LEU A 11 -0.82 12.98 1.46
C LEU A 11 0.04 12.30 0.39
N VAL A 12 1.30 12.01 0.71
CA VAL A 12 2.28 11.51 -0.27
C VAL A 12 2.32 9.98 -0.32
N ALA A 13 2.17 9.31 0.82
CA ALA A 13 2.33 7.85 0.86
C ALA A 13 1.36 7.09 -0.06
N PRO A 14 0.06 7.43 -0.18
CA PRO A 14 -0.85 6.73 -1.09
C PRO A 14 -0.52 6.91 -2.57
N LEU A 15 0.23 7.97 -2.94
CA LEU A 15 0.58 8.23 -4.34
C LEU A 15 1.47 7.14 -4.96
N ILE A 16 2.15 6.34 -4.14
CA ILE A 16 2.95 5.20 -4.64
C ILE A 16 2.07 4.04 -5.13
N VAL A 17 0.85 3.92 -4.62
CA VAL A 17 -0.05 2.79 -4.88
C VAL A 17 -0.31 2.55 -6.36
N PRO A 18 -0.68 3.54 -7.19
CA PRO A 18 -0.91 3.34 -8.62
C PRO A 18 0.32 2.82 -9.36
N PHE A 19 1.52 3.25 -8.95
CA PHE A 19 2.76 2.80 -9.58
C PHE A 19 3.05 1.34 -9.28
N VAL A 20 2.79 0.88 -8.05
CA VAL A 20 2.95 -0.53 -7.66
C VAL A 20 1.94 -1.41 -8.41
N PHE A 21 0.70 -0.96 -8.57
CA PHE A 21 -0.33 -1.68 -9.33
C PHE A 21 0.02 -1.83 -10.82
N TYR A 22 0.83 -0.94 -11.36
CA TYR A 22 1.22 -0.98 -12.76
C TYR A 22 2.51 -1.76 -13.01
N LEU A 23 3.24 -2.17 -11.97
CA LEU A 23 4.42 -3.01 -12.14
C LEU A 23 4.00 -4.40 -12.65
N PRO A 24 4.61 -4.90 -13.75
CA PRO A 24 4.33 -6.24 -14.23
C PRO A 24 4.76 -7.25 -13.18
N LEU A 25 3.80 -7.98 -12.62
CA LEU A 25 4.10 -9.08 -11.73
C LEU A 25 4.64 -10.27 -12.52
N PRO A 26 5.70 -10.94 -12.03
CA PRO A 26 6.17 -12.18 -12.63
C PRO A 26 5.04 -13.23 -12.55
N GLY A 27 4.52 -13.67 -13.68
CA GLY A 27 3.49 -14.72 -13.75
C GLY A 27 2.18 -14.31 -14.43
N GLU A 28 1.88 -13.02 -14.58
CA GLU A 28 0.81 -12.60 -15.49
C GLU A 28 1.29 -12.78 -16.91
N GLY A 29 0.70 -13.78 -17.57
CA GLY A 29 1.15 -14.35 -18.82
C GLY A 29 1.54 -13.33 -19.86
N ALA A 30 2.57 -13.65 -20.57
CA ALA A 30 3.18 -12.97 -21.70
C ALA A 30 2.22 -12.66 -22.88
N GLY A 31 0.99 -12.24 -22.60
CA GLY A 31 0.07 -11.66 -23.56
C GLY A 31 0.18 -10.14 -23.69
N ALA A 32 0.85 -9.49 -22.75
CA ALA A 32 1.22 -8.09 -22.89
C ALA A 32 2.49 -8.00 -23.73
N SER A 33 2.30 -8.02 -25.05
CA SER A 33 3.26 -7.47 -26.00
C SER A 33 3.90 -6.23 -25.39
N ASN A 34 5.24 -6.18 -25.38
CA ASN A 34 6.10 -5.10 -24.88
C ASN A 34 5.35 -3.80 -24.59
N PRO A 35 5.22 -3.39 -23.32
CA PRO A 35 4.45 -2.20 -23.00
C PRO A 35 5.03 -1.03 -23.77
N SER A 36 4.22 -0.37 -24.56
CA SER A 36 4.66 0.82 -25.29
C SER A 36 5.10 1.88 -24.26
N ALA A 37 6.07 2.73 -24.62
CA ALA A 37 6.50 3.81 -23.75
C ALA A 37 5.31 4.69 -23.27
N LEU A 38 4.29 4.84 -24.11
CA LEU A 38 3.04 5.51 -23.79
C LEU A 38 2.24 4.77 -22.70
N SER A 39 2.15 3.44 -22.74
CA SER A 39 1.42 2.69 -21.71
C SER A 39 2.13 2.73 -20.35
N LEU A 40 3.46 2.81 -20.33
CA LEU A 40 4.24 2.98 -19.11
C LEU A 40 4.02 4.36 -18.46
N LEU A 41 3.79 5.40 -19.28
CA LEU A 41 3.55 6.76 -18.80
C LEU A 41 2.09 6.98 -18.38
N PHE A 42 1.14 6.55 -19.19
CA PHE A 42 -0.29 6.82 -18.98
C PHE A 42 -0.99 5.74 -18.16
N GLY A 43 -0.46 4.51 -18.12
CA GLY A 43 -1.05 3.43 -17.34
C GLY A 43 -1.21 3.76 -15.86
N PRO A 44 -0.16 4.20 -15.14
CA PRO A 44 -0.28 4.62 -13.75
C PRO A 44 -1.27 5.77 -13.55
N LEU A 45 -1.36 6.68 -14.52
CA LEU A 45 -2.27 7.82 -14.46
C LEU A 45 -3.75 7.37 -14.53
N ILE A 46 -4.06 6.45 -15.43
CA ILE A 46 -5.41 5.88 -15.56
C ILE A 46 -5.76 5.07 -14.32
N TYR A 47 -4.83 4.23 -13.85
CA TYR A 47 -5.02 3.46 -12.61
C TYR A 47 -5.20 4.37 -11.38
N SER A 48 -4.57 5.54 -11.35
CA SER A 48 -4.68 6.47 -10.23
C SER A 48 -6.11 6.96 -10.00
N LEU A 49 -6.92 7.08 -11.05
CA LEU A 49 -8.32 7.47 -10.95
C LEU A 49 -9.15 6.52 -10.06
N TYR A 50 -8.82 5.24 -10.08
CA TYR A 50 -9.52 4.21 -9.30
C TYR A 50 -8.77 3.85 -8.02
N ALA A 51 -7.45 3.71 -8.08
CA ALA A 51 -6.66 3.24 -6.97
C ALA A 51 -6.48 4.30 -5.87
N LEU A 52 -6.34 5.58 -6.21
CA LEU A 52 -6.14 6.64 -5.22
C LEU A 52 -7.33 6.83 -4.29
N PRO A 53 -8.60 6.93 -4.74
CA PRO A 53 -9.73 7.03 -3.84
C PRO A 53 -9.79 5.87 -2.84
N ILE A 54 -9.55 4.65 -3.32
CA ILE A 54 -9.54 3.44 -2.47
C ILE A 54 -8.39 3.51 -1.46
N ALA A 55 -7.19 3.89 -1.92
CA ALA A 55 -6.01 4.01 -1.07
C ALA A 55 -6.21 5.08 0.03
N TYR A 56 -6.75 6.25 -0.30
CA TYR A 56 -7.03 7.30 0.70
C TYR A 56 -8.11 6.89 1.70
N VAL A 57 -9.19 6.24 1.24
CA VAL A 57 -10.22 5.71 2.14
C VAL A 57 -9.62 4.67 3.08
N ALA A 58 -8.84 3.73 2.57
CA ALA A 58 -8.16 2.72 3.37
C ALA A 58 -7.18 3.36 4.37
N GLU A 59 -6.44 4.38 3.96
CA GLU A 59 -5.50 5.10 4.83
C GLU A 59 -6.21 5.85 5.95
N VAL A 60 -7.32 6.50 5.67
CA VAL A 60 -8.12 7.19 6.70
C VAL A 60 -8.75 6.19 7.67
N LEU A 61 -9.34 5.11 7.18
CA LEU A 61 -10.07 4.15 8.00
C LEU A 61 -9.14 3.20 8.78
N LEU A 62 -8.01 2.81 8.22
CA LEU A 62 -7.11 1.80 8.79
C LEU A 62 -5.73 2.37 9.12
N GLY A 63 -5.17 3.22 8.27
CA GLY A 63 -3.84 3.79 8.44
C GLY A 63 -3.78 4.80 9.59
N VAL A 64 -4.78 5.68 9.74
CA VAL A 64 -4.83 6.64 10.84
C VAL A 64 -4.95 5.95 12.21
N PRO A 65 -5.88 4.99 12.42
CA PRO A 65 -5.91 4.23 13.67
C PRO A 65 -4.61 3.47 13.95
N ALA A 66 -4.05 2.79 12.95
CA ALA A 66 -2.76 2.09 13.09
C ALA A 66 -1.64 3.05 13.50
N TRP A 67 -1.57 4.22 12.86
CA TRP A 67 -0.63 5.28 13.24
C TRP A 67 -0.83 5.76 14.68
N MET A 68 -2.07 5.95 15.14
CA MET A 68 -2.35 6.37 16.52
C MET A 68 -1.86 5.32 17.52
N VAL A 69 -2.08 4.04 17.23
CA VAL A 69 -1.57 2.91 18.03
C VAL A 69 -0.04 2.92 18.06
N PHE A 70 0.63 3.00 16.91
CA PHE A 70 2.09 3.03 16.83
C PHE A 70 2.69 4.23 17.58
N ARG A 71 2.06 5.39 17.46
CA ARG A 71 2.47 6.58 18.21
C ARG A 71 2.33 6.38 19.72
N ARG A 72 1.24 5.76 20.18
CA ARG A 72 0.98 5.50 21.61
C ARG A 72 2.01 4.53 22.20
N TYR A 73 2.37 3.50 21.45
CA TYR A 73 3.35 2.48 21.90
C TYR A 73 4.80 2.82 21.53
N GLY A 74 5.07 3.95 20.91
CA GLY A 74 6.42 4.37 20.52
C GLY A 74 7.06 3.51 19.42
N VAL A 75 6.25 2.76 18.64
CA VAL A 75 6.75 1.88 17.58
C VAL A 75 7.32 2.71 16.43
N ARG A 76 8.61 2.49 16.11
CA ARG A 76 9.35 3.20 15.04
C ARG A 76 10.01 2.27 14.04
N SER A 77 9.92 0.97 14.23
CA SER A 77 10.61 -0.01 13.39
C SER A 77 10.00 -0.12 11.99
N VAL A 78 10.85 -0.21 10.96
CA VAL A 78 10.43 -0.41 9.56
C VAL A 78 9.58 -1.68 9.40
N PRO A 79 9.98 -2.85 9.96
CA PRO A 79 9.22 -4.07 9.79
C PRO A 79 7.80 -3.99 10.39
N ALA A 80 7.60 -3.26 11.49
CA ALA A 80 6.27 -3.08 12.07
C ALA A 80 5.34 -2.28 11.14
N PHE A 81 5.86 -1.23 10.49
CA PHE A 81 5.09 -0.46 9.50
C PHE A 81 4.82 -1.29 8.25
N ALA A 82 5.79 -2.05 7.75
CA ALA A 82 5.60 -2.95 6.61
C ALA A 82 4.55 -4.03 6.91
N ALA A 83 4.60 -4.64 8.08
CA ALA A 83 3.62 -5.64 8.51
C ALA A 83 2.20 -5.07 8.65
N ALA A 84 2.08 -3.86 9.22
CA ALA A 84 0.79 -3.18 9.30
C ALA A 84 0.24 -2.83 7.92
N GLY A 85 1.10 -2.34 7.01
CA GLY A 85 0.74 -2.11 5.62
C GLY A 85 0.29 -3.38 4.91
N ALA A 86 1.00 -4.50 5.12
CA ALA A 86 0.64 -5.80 4.57
C ALA A 86 -0.76 -6.25 5.05
N LEU A 87 -1.04 -6.11 6.33
CA LEU A 87 -2.35 -6.42 6.91
C LEU A 87 -3.45 -5.53 6.33
N ILE A 88 -3.20 -4.23 6.20
CA ILE A 88 -4.14 -3.29 5.59
C ILE A 88 -4.40 -3.66 4.13
N GLY A 89 -3.36 -3.93 3.35
CA GLY A 89 -3.50 -4.35 1.95
C GLY A 89 -4.31 -5.63 1.79
N TRP A 90 -4.08 -6.59 2.68
CA TRP A 90 -4.87 -7.83 2.71
C TRP A 90 -6.35 -7.57 3.04
N LEU A 91 -6.65 -6.74 4.04
CA LEU A 91 -8.02 -6.35 4.39
C LEU A 91 -8.72 -5.60 3.26
N VAL A 92 -8.02 -4.69 2.58
CA VAL A 92 -8.54 -3.97 1.42
C VAL A 92 -8.87 -4.94 0.28
N ASN A 93 -7.99 -5.91 0.01
CA ASN A 93 -8.28 -6.93 -0.99
C ASN A 93 -9.54 -7.74 -0.65
N LEU A 94 -9.69 -8.14 0.62
CA LEU A 94 -10.91 -8.83 1.07
C LEU A 94 -12.16 -7.97 0.87
N ALA A 95 -12.09 -6.68 1.20
CA ALA A 95 -13.22 -5.76 1.03
C ALA A 95 -13.60 -5.57 -0.44
N ILE A 96 -12.62 -5.54 -1.35
CA ILE A 96 -12.87 -5.44 -2.80
C ILE A 96 -13.51 -6.74 -3.33
N GLN A 97 -13.12 -7.89 -2.80
CA GLN A 97 -13.63 -9.19 -3.27
C GLN A 97 -14.97 -9.60 -2.65
N ALA A 98 -15.35 -9.02 -1.51
CA ALA A 98 -16.61 -9.33 -0.84
C ALA A 98 -17.85 -9.19 -1.74
N PRO A 99 -18.03 -8.10 -2.50
CA PRO A 99 -19.20 -7.93 -3.35
C PRO A 99 -19.21 -8.83 -4.59
N THR A 100 -18.08 -9.44 -4.99
CA THR A 100 -18.01 -10.31 -6.17
C THR A 100 -18.52 -11.74 -5.92
N GLY A 101 -18.90 -12.07 -4.68
CA GLY A 101 -19.32 -13.42 -4.31
C GLY A 101 -18.18 -14.44 -4.17
N ASN A 102 -16.95 -14.07 -4.51
CA ASN A 102 -15.79 -14.96 -4.43
C ASN A 102 -15.52 -15.47 -3.01
N LEU A 103 -15.79 -14.63 -2.00
CA LEU A 103 -15.67 -15.01 -0.57
C LEU A 103 -16.64 -16.12 -0.16
N ALA A 104 -17.84 -16.13 -0.74
CA ALA A 104 -18.85 -17.15 -0.43
C ALA A 104 -18.53 -18.50 -1.09
N THR A 105 -17.93 -18.48 -2.30
CA THR A 105 -17.67 -19.69 -3.08
C THR A 105 -16.29 -20.31 -2.81
N LYS A 106 -15.28 -19.48 -2.48
CA LYS A 106 -13.88 -19.92 -2.29
C LYS A 106 -13.19 -19.16 -1.15
N PRO A 107 -13.73 -19.14 0.09
CA PRO A 107 -13.21 -18.27 1.15
C PRO A 107 -11.76 -18.58 1.55
N LEU A 108 -11.39 -19.85 1.61
CA LEU A 108 -10.04 -20.27 1.98
C LEU A 108 -9.00 -19.95 0.90
N MET A 109 -9.36 -20.09 -0.38
CA MET A 109 -8.46 -19.76 -1.48
C MET A 109 -8.15 -18.27 -1.54
N VAL A 110 -9.15 -17.42 -1.29
CA VAL A 110 -8.98 -15.96 -1.26
C VAL A 110 -8.16 -15.51 -0.04
N LEU A 111 -8.31 -16.21 1.09
CA LEU A 111 -7.66 -15.85 2.36
C LEU A 111 -6.19 -16.27 2.44
N PHE A 112 -5.82 -17.42 1.83
CA PHE A 112 -4.53 -18.07 2.10
C PHE A 112 -3.67 -18.35 0.87
N SER A 113 -4.13 -18.07 -0.35
CA SER A 113 -3.35 -18.31 -1.55
C SER A 113 -3.00 -17.00 -2.30
N PRO A 114 -1.98 -16.25 -1.81
CA PRO A 114 -1.50 -15.07 -2.52
C PRO A 114 -0.90 -15.40 -3.89
N LEU A 115 -0.53 -16.67 -4.13
CA LEU A 115 0.03 -17.14 -5.41
C LEU A 115 -1.05 -17.36 -6.48
N ASP A 116 -2.27 -17.73 -6.07
CA ASP A 116 -3.39 -17.95 -7.00
C ASP A 116 -4.20 -16.69 -7.28
N ASN A 117 -3.96 -15.62 -6.52
CA ASN A 117 -4.61 -14.33 -6.71
C ASN A 117 -3.58 -13.19 -6.71
N PRO A 118 -3.10 -12.76 -7.88
CA PRO A 118 -2.09 -11.71 -8.00
C PRO A 118 -2.54 -10.38 -7.38
N TYR A 119 -3.84 -10.11 -7.31
CA TYR A 119 -4.37 -8.89 -6.69
C TYR A 119 -4.07 -8.80 -5.19
N ILE A 120 -4.01 -9.94 -4.47
CA ILE A 120 -3.61 -9.96 -3.05
C ILE A 120 -2.18 -9.47 -2.93
N SER A 121 -1.27 -10.04 -3.72
CA SER A 121 0.15 -9.68 -3.70
C SER A 121 0.36 -8.20 -4.01
N ILE A 122 -0.35 -7.68 -5.01
CA ILE A 122 -0.29 -6.26 -5.39
C ILE A 122 -0.78 -5.38 -4.24
N CYS A 123 -1.95 -5.65 -3.67
CA CYS A 123 -2.50 -4.87 -2.56
C CYS A 123 -1.57 -4.87 -1.34
N VAL A 124 -1.00 -6.03 -1.00
CA VAL A 124 -0.07 -6.19 0.11
C VAL A 124 1.21 -5.40 -0.13
N VAL A 125 1.83 -5.53 -1.32
CA VAL A 125 3.06 -4.82 -1.67
C VAL A 125 2.82 -3.32 -1.73
N ALA A 126 1.72 -2.87 -2.35
CA ALA A 126 1.39 -1.45 -2.45
C ALA A 126 1.17 -0.81 -1.06
N ALA A 127 0.40 -1.45 -0.20
CA ALA A 127 0.13 -0.93 1.15
C ALA A 127 1.37 -0.99 2.05
N SER A 128 2.20 -2.04 1.94
CA SER A 128 3.47 -2.12 2.66
C SER A 128 4.44 -1.02 2.23
N SER A 129 4.57 -0.79 0.92
CA SER A 129 5.42 0.26 0.37
C SER A 129 4.96 1.65 0.81
N SER A 130 3.64 1.90 0.78
CA SER A 130 3.04 3.13 1.29
C SER A 130 3.33 3.34 2.77
N ALA A 131 3.18 2.30 3.61
CA ALA A 131 3.45 2.38 5.04
C ALA A 131 4.94 2.62 5.36
N VAL A 132 5.86 2.03 4.60
CA VAL A 132 7.30 2.27 4.73
C VAL A 132 7.65 3.70 4.30
N LEU A 133 7.07 4.19 3.20
CA LEU A 133 7.25 5.57 2.75
C LEU A 133 6.73 6.56 3.79
N PHE A 134 5.53 6.32 4.33
CA PHE A 134 4.97 7.11 5.41
C PHE A 134 5.92 7.19 6.61
N ARG A 135 6.41 6.06 7.09
CA ARG A 135 7.38 5.98 8.18
C ARG A 135 8.64 6.78 7.88
N THR A 136 9.21 6.64 6.68
CA THR A 136 10.42 7.37 6.28
C THR A 136 10.22 8.88 6.31
N ILE A 137 9.12 9.38 5.79
CA ILE A 137 8.81 10.83 5.78
C ILE A 137 8.65 11.35 7.21
N VAL A 138 7.92 10.61 8.06
CA VAL A 138 7.62 11.02 9.43
C VAL A 138 8.88 11.08 10.30
N PHE A 139 9.77 10.09 10.16
CA PHE A 139 10.97 9.94 11.02
C PHE A 139 12.28 10.45 10.38
N SER A 140 12.27 10.92 9.13
CA SER A 140 13.48 11.44 8.45
C SER A 140 14.20 12.57 9.19
N GLY A 141 13.49 13.32 10.03
CA GLY A 141 14.09 14.40 10.80
C GLY A 141 14.74 14.01 12.11
N ASP A 142 14.48 12.83 12.62
CA ASP A 142 15.08 12.37 13.87
C ASP A 142 16.50 11.84 13.61
N VAL A 143 16.71 11.17 12.48
CA VAL A 143 18.05 10.69 12.02
C VAL A 143 19.01 11.86 11.77
N ALA A 144 18.52 12.96 11.20
CA ALA A 144 19.36 14.15 10.94
C ALA A 144 19.77 14.89 12.23
N ARG A 145 19.09 14.69 13.33
CA ARG A 145 19.46 15.26 14.63
C ARG A 145 20.49 14.40 15.36
N GLU A 146 20.38 13.09 15.25
CA GLU A 146 21.28 12.12 15.88
C GLU A 146 22.71 12.23 15.32
N ASN A 147 22.83 12.51 14.02
CA ASN A 147 24.14 12.70 13.37
C ASN A 147 24.80 14.08 13.61
N ARG A 148 24.17 14.99 14.37
CA ARG A 148 24.74 16.31 14.69
C ARG A 148 25.24 16.46 16.13
N ASN A 149 25.05 15.45 16.95
CA ASN A 149 25.55 15.37 18.32
C ASN A 149 26.71 14.39 18.41
#